data_d4b9a296b10219da8f3ec54c403a67c3
#
_entry.id   d4b9a296b10219da8f3ec54c403a67c3
#
_cell.length_a   1.000
_cell.length_b   1.000
_cell.length_c   1.000
_cell.angle_alpha   90.00
_cell.angle_beta   90.00
_cell.angle_gamma   90.00
#
_symmetry.space_group_name_H-M   'P 1'
#
loop_
_entity.id
_entity.type
_entity.pdbx_description
1 polymer ?
#
loop_
_entity_poly.entity_id
_entity_poly.type
_entity_poly.pdbx_seq_one_letter_code
_entity_poly.pdbx_strand_id
1 'polypeptide(L)'
;MSDKPVVGFIGLGIMGCPMARNLQAAGYELVLVDFDPPLPGDLLDGGARVKPTNCEVARASDVVVVMVPDTPDVEKVLFAEDGVANGLEPGQTVVDMSSISPTATIDFAHRINALECAYLDAPVSGGAGRAETGELT
;
A
#
# COMPACT_ATOMS: atom_id res chain seq x y z
N MET A 1 -7.25 -22.31 1.72
CA MET A 1 -6.32 -21.32 2.26
C MET A 1 -5.43 -20.80 1.16
N SER A 2 -5.27 -19.52 1.05
CA SER A 2 -4.37 -18.94 0.07
C SER A 2 -2.94 -18.94 0.61
N ASP A 3 -1.98 -19.40 -0.20
CA ASP A 3 -0.57 -19.30 0.12
C ASP A 3 0.02 -17.93 -0.21
N LYS A 4 -0.81 -17.04 -0.77
CA LYS A 4 -0.41 -15.68 -1.13
C LYS A 4 -0.40 -14.78 0.10
N PRO A 5 0.54 -13.82 0.17
CA PRO A 5 0.53 -12.85 1.25
C PRO A 5 -0.74 -11.98 1.22
N VAL A 6 -1.15 -11.55 2.38
CA VAL A 6 -2.21 -10.55 2.53
C VAL A 6 -1.62 -9.17 2.22
N VAL A 7 -2.25 -8.43 1.32
CA VAL A 7 -1.76 -7.13 0.84
C VAL A 7 -2.63 -6.01 1.40
N GLY A 8 -2.02 -5.15 2.21
CA GLY A 8 -2.60 -3.86 2.55
C GLY A 8 -2.34 -2.89 1.41
N PHE A 9 -3.35 -2.18 0.94
CA PHE A 9 -3.19 -1.25 -0.17
C PHE A 9 -3.68 0.14 0.24
N ILE A 10 -2.77 1.09 0.27
CA ILE A 10 -3.03 2.46 0.70
C ILE A 10 -2.82 3.41 -0.48
N GLY A 11 -3.87 4.13 -0.83
CA GLY A 11 -3.87 5.04 -1.96
C GLY A 11 -4.68 4.51 -3.14
N LEU A 12 -6.00 4.69 -3.08
CA LEU A 12 -6.95 4.21 -4.08
C LEU A 12 -7.39 5.33 -5.02
N GLY A 13 -6.42 6.04 -5.58
CA GLY A 13 -6.66 7.04 -6.61
C GLY A 13 -6.68 6.45 -8.01
N ILE A 14 -6.42 7.29 -9.01
CA ILE A 14 -6.44 6.90 -10.43
C ILE A 14 -5.47 5.75 -10.71
N MET A 15 -4.30 5.77 -10.08
CA MET A 15 -3.30 4.70 -10.23
C MET A 15 -3.56 3.52 -9.30
N GLY A 16 -3.79 3.79 -8.02
CA GLY A 16 -3.90 2.74 -7.01
C GLY A 16 -5.13 1.86 -7.17
N CYS A 17 -6.25 2.43 -7.54
CA CYS A 17 -7.50 1.66 -7.67
C CYS A 17 -7.40 0.53 -8.70
N PRO A 18 -6.95 0.77 -9.96
CA PRO A 18 -6.78 -0.33 -10.91
C PRO A 18 -5.68 -1.32 -10.50
N MET A 19 -4.62 -0.85 -9.82
CA MET A 19 -3.57 -1.74 -9.30
C MET A 19 -4.14 -2.69 -8.25
N ALA A 20 -4.95 -2.18 -7.33
CA ALA A 20 -5.61 -3.00 -6.32
C ALA A 20 -6.57 -4.02 -6.96
N ARG A 21 -7.32 -3.61 -7.97
CA ARG A 21 -8.21 -4.53 -8.71
C ARG A 21 -7.44 -5.68 -9.35
N ASN A 22 -6.28 -5.40 -9.95
CA ASN A 22 -5.44 -6.43 -10.55
C ASN A 22 -4.91 -7.41 -9.50
N LEU A 23 -4.52 -6.91 -8.34
CA LEU A 23 -4.09 -7.80 -7.25
C LEU A 23 -5.23 -8.70 -6.78
N GLN A 24 -6.42 -8.15 -6.60
CA GLN A 24 -7.59 -8.92 -6.18
C GLN A 24 -7.95 -9.97 -7.23
N ALA A 25 -7.94 -9.60 -8.51
CA ALA A 25 -8.21 -10.52 -9.62
C ALA A 25 -7.18 -11.67 -9.69
N ALA A 26 -5.95 -11.40 -9.25
CA ALA A 26 -4.90 -12.43 -9.18
C ALA A 26 -5.00 -13.33 -7.94
N GLY A 27 -5.99 -13.10 -7.07
CA GLY A 27 -6.26 -13.96 -5.92
C GLY A 27 -5.65 -13.48 -4.60
N TYR A 28 -5.12 -12.26 -4.54
CA TYR A 28 -4.62 -11.70 -3.28
C TYR A 28 -5.77 -11.18 -2.42
N GLU A 29 -5.71 -11.47 -1.12
CA GLU A 29 -6.58 -10.81 -0.16
C GLU A 29 -6.10 -9.38 0.05
N LEU A 30 -7.03 -8.42 0.01
CA LEU A 30 -6.74 -7.02 0.22
C LEU A 30 -7.24 -6.53 1.57
N VAL A 31 -6.47 -5.67 2.20
CA VAL A 31 -6.87 -4.91 3.37
C VAL A 31 -6.75 -3.43 3.00
N LEU A 32 -7.85 -2.70 3.13
CA LEU A 32 -7.95 -1.30 2.74
C LEU A 32 -8.19 -0.43 3.97
N VAL A 33 -7.75 0.81 3.91
CA VAL A 33 -8.06 1.78 4.96
C VAL A 33 -9.39 2.48 4.64
N ASP A 34 -10.21 2.68 5.65
CA ASP A 34 -11.45 3.47 5.52
C ASP A 34 -11.09 4.90 5.12
N PHE A 35 -11.77 5.43 4.11
CA PHE A 35 -11.40 6.69 3.49
C PHE A 35 -12.63 7.45 3.00
N ASP A 36 -12.51 8.77 2.92
CA ASP A 36 -13.49 9.67 2.31
C ASP A 36 -12.83 10.29 1.06
N PRO A 37 -13.32 10.04 -0.16
CA PRO A 37 -14.61 9.42 -0.53
C PRO A 37 -14.70 7.91 -0.25
N PRO A 38 -15.92 7.34 -0.30
CA PRO A 38 -16.13 5.90 -0.03
C PRO A 38 -15.27 5.02 -0.94
N LEU A 39 -14.86 3.87 -0.39
CA LEU A 39 -14.08 2.88 -1.12
C LEU A 39 -14.85 2.29 -2.30
N PRO A 40 -14.14 1.86 -3.37
CA PRO A 40 -14.79 1.24 -4.52
C PRO A 40 -15.60 0.01 -4.13
N GLY A 41 -16.89 0.00 -4.50
CA GLY A 41 -17.80 -1.10 -4.15
C GLY A 41 -17.38 -2.43 -4.71
N ASP A 42 -16.78 -2.47 -5.90
CA ASP A 42 -16.31 -3.71 -6.52
C ASP A 42 -15.19 -4.38 -5.71
N LEU A 43 -14.30 -3.61 -5.10
CA LEU A 43 -13.26 -4.15 -4.23
C LEU A 43 -13.87 -4.74 -2.95
N LEU A 44 -14.86 -4.06 -2.38
CA LEU A 44 -15.57 -4.54 -1.19
C LEU A 44 -16.36 -5.81 -1.50
N ASP A 45 -17.07 -5.82 -2.63
CA ASP A 45 -17.83 -7.00 -3.08
C ASP A 45 -16.91 -8.19 -3.37
N GLY A 46 -15.69 -7.93 -3.81
CA GLY A 46 -14.67 -8.94 -4.05
C GLY A 46 -14.01 -9.50 -2.79
N GLY A 47 -14.38 -9.02 -1.62
CA GLY A 47 -13.94 -9.54 -0.33
C GLY A 47 -12.84 -8.73 0.38
N ALA A 48 -12.53 -7.53 -0.11
CA ALA A 48 -11.55 -6.67 0.58
C ALA A 48 -12.03 -6.32 1.98
N ARG A 49 -11.12 -6.42 2.95
CA ARG A 49 -11.39 -6.03 4.34
C ARG A 49 -11.03 -4.56 4.54
N VAL A 50 -11.74 -3.90 5.43
CA VAL A 50 -11.54 -2.48 5.71
C VAL A 50 -11.13 -2.29 7.17
N LYS A 51 -10.11 -1.48 7.38
CA LYS A 51 -9.63 -1.09 8.71
C LYS A 51 -9.72 0.43 8.86
N PRO A 52 -9.90 0.94 10.10
CA PRO A 52 -10.09 2.38 10.29
C PRO A 52 -8.82 3.22 10.15
N THR A 53 -7.63 2.63 10.29
CA THR A 53 -6.37 3.37 10.24
C THR A 53 -5.31 2.62 9.43
N ASN A 54 -4.32 3.35 8.95
CA ASN A 54 -3.16 2.77 8.27
C ASN A 54 -2.38 1.82 9.18
N CYS A 55 -2.32 2.14 10.47
CA CYS A 55 -1.70 1.28 11.49
C CYS A 55 -2.37 -0.10 11.52
N GLU A 56 -3.70 -0.14 11.53
CA GLU A 56 -4.43 -1.41 11.57
C GLU A 56 -4.37 -2.15 10.24
N VAL A 57 -4.29 -1.43 9.11
CA VAL A 57 -4.03 -2.06 7.80
C VAL A 57 -2.69 -2.79 7.83
N ALA A 58 -1.64 -2.14 8.32
CA ALA A 58 -0.31 -2.73 8.43
C ALA A 58 -0.33 -3.97 9.32
N ARG A 59 -0.99 -3.88 10.45
CA ARG A 59 -1.08 -4.99 11.41
C ARG A 59 -1.76 -6.22 10.80
N ALA A 60 -2.71 -6.02 9.90
CA ALA A 60 -3.47 -7.10 9.27
C ALA A 60 -2.83 -7.63 7.97
N SER A 61 -1.70 -7.08 7.54
CA SER A 61 -1.11 -7.36 6.23
C SER A 61 0.27 -7.99 6.36
N ASP A 62 0.67 -8.75 5.34
CA ASP A 62 2.05 -9.24 5.20
C ASP A 62 2.89 -8.24 4.40
N VAL A 63 2.28 -7.63 3.40
CA VAL A 63 2.90 -6.62 2.53
C VAL A 63 1.98 -5.40 2.50
N VAL A 64 2.55 -4.23 2.70
CA VAL A 64 1.81 -2.97 2.61
C VAL A 64 2.27 -2.22 1.37
N VAL A 65 1.37 -2.00 0.43
CA VAL A 65 1.61 -1.19 -0.77
C VAL A 65 1.13 0.23 -0.52
N VAL A 66 1.97 1.20 -0.82
CA VAL A 66 1.65 2.62 -0.73
C VAL A 66 1.71 3.22 -2.14
N MET A 67 0.64 3.86 -2.58
CA MET A 67 0.56 4.53 -3.87
C MET A 67 -0.19 5.85 -3.71
N VAL A 68 0.53 6.89 -3.29
CA VAL A 68 -0.01 8.21 -3.00
C VAL A 68 0.75 9.29 -3.80
N PRO A 69 0.22 10.52 -3.90
CA PRO A 69 0.75 11.49 -4.86
C PRO A 69 2.18 11.97 -4.64
N ASP A 70 2.61 12.23 -3.39
CA ASP A 70 3.88 12.93 -3.17
C ASP A 70 4.52 12.56 -1.83
N THR A 71 5.75 13.02 -1.64
CA THR A 71 6.58 12.76 -0.46
C THR A 71 5.87 13.05 0.87
N PRO A 72 5.20 14.21 1.07
CA PRO A 72 4.50 14.45 2.34
C PRO A 72 3.38 13.46 2.61
N ASP A 73 2.73 12.98 1.56
CA ASP A 73 1.66 11.98 1.68
C ASP A 73 2.21 10.64 2.14
N VAL A 74 3.35 10.23 1.58
CA VAL A 74 4.03 8.99 2.00
C VAL A 74 4.46 9.09 3.46
N GLU A 75 5.08 10.20 3.84
CA GLU A 75 5.53 10.40 5.23
C GLU A 75 4.36 10.28 6.20
N LYS A 76 3.24 10.92 5.89
CA LYS A 76 2.03 10.87 6.71
C LYS A 76 1.48 9.45 6.82
N VAL A 77 1.38 8.74 5.70
CA VAL A 77 0.88 7.36 5.67
C VAL A 77 1.75 6.45 6.54
N LEU A 78 3.06 6.60 6.44
CA LEU A 78 4.00 5.72 7.14
C LEU A 78 4.17 6.09 8.62
N PHE A 79 4.31 7.37 8.94
CA PHE A 79 4.86 7.80 10.22
C PHE A 79 3.97 8.69 11.07
N ALA A 80 2.74 8.97 10.64
CA ALA A 80 1.76 9.63 11.52
C ALA A 80 1.46 8.74 12.73
N GLU A 81 0.81 9.29 13.75
CA GLU A 81 0.48 8.56 14.98
C GLU A 81 -0.26 7.25 14.71
N ASP A 82 -1.19 7.26 13.75
CA ASP A 82 -1.93 6.08 13.31
C ASP A 82 -1.40 5.51 11.99
N GLY A 83 -0.14 5.77 11.68
CA GLY A 83 0.52 5.36 10.45
C GLY A 83 0.97 3.91 10.44
N VAL A 84 1.43 3.49 9.27
CA VAL A 84 1.89 2.12 8.99
C VAL A 84 2.95 1.65 9.99
N ALA A 85 3.95 2.49 10.27
CA ALA A 85 5.08 2.12 11.13
C ALA A 85 4.64 1.64 12.51
N ASN A 86 3.57 2.21 13.06
CA ASN A 86 3.07 1.83 14.38
C ASN A 86 2.31 0.50 14.39
N GLY A 87 1.99 -0.04 13.22
CA GLY A 87 1.31 -1.34 13.09
C GLY A 87 2.23 -2.45 12.59
N LEU A 88 3.47 -2.13 12.20
CA LEU A 88 4.39 -3.12 11.67
C LEU A 88 5.00 -4.00 12.78
N GLU A 89 5.11 -5.28 12.46
CA GLU A 89 5.86 -6.25 13.23
C GLU A 89 7.04 -6.76 12.40
N PRO A 90 8.11 -7.26 13.03
CA PRO A 90 9.27 -7.77 12.30
C PRO A 90 8.89 -8.77 11.21
N GLY A 91 9.52 -8.64 10.06
CA GLY A 91 9.32 -9.55 8.93
C GLY A 91 8.32 -9.06 7.89
N GLN A 92 7.60 -7.97 8.13
CA GLN A 92 6.69 -7.40 7.14
C GLN A 92 7.46 -6.57 6.11
N THR A 93 6.82 -6.33 4.96
CA THR A 93 7.40 -5.56 3.85
C THR A 93 6.51 -4.38 3.49
N VAL A 94 7.11 -3.22 3.33
CA VAL A 94 6.46 -2.03 2.77
C VAL A 94 6.97 -1.83 1.34
N VAL A 95 6.06 -1.71 0.39
CA VAL A 95 6.38 -1.42 -1.00
C VAL A 95 5.81 -0.05 -1.34
N ASP A 96 6.67 0.93 -1.50
CA ASP A 96 6.26 2.28 -1.87
C ASP A 96 6.36 2.43 -3.39
N MET A 97 5.22 2.44 -4.03
CA MET A 97 5.11 2.59 -5.48
C MET A 97 4.88 4.04 -5.90
N SER A 98 4.88 4.96 -4.94
CA SER A 98 4.77 6.39 -5.17
C SER A 98 6.07 6.94 -5.77
N SER A 99 5.97 7.99 -6.56
CA SER A 99 7.16 8.69 -7.10
C SER A 99 7.48 9.86 -6.17
N ILE A 100 8.50 9.69 -5.34
CA ILE A 100 8.86 10.66 -4.31
C ILE A 100 10.35 11.03 -4.34
N SER A 101 10.73 11.97 -3.49
CA SER A 101 12.12 12.40 -3.32
C SER A 101 13.04 11.23 -2.97
N PRO A 102 14.15 11.02 -3.71
CA PRO A 102 15.12 9.97 -3.37
C PRO A 102 15.73 10.12 -1.97
N THR A 103 15.96 11.34 -1.53
CA THR A 103 16.49 11.61 -0.19
C THR A 103 15.51 11.18 0.89
N ALA A 104 14.23 11.49 0.70
CA ALA A 104 13.17 11.06 1.62
C ALA A 104 13.03 9.53 1.64
N THR A 105 13.14 8.89 0.48
CA THR A 105 13.10 7.43 0.35
C THR A 105 14.17 6.76 1.20
N ILE A 106 15.39 7.30 1.18
CA ILE A 106 16.51 6.77 1.99
C ILE A 106 16.19 6.88 3.48
N ASP A 107 15.67 8.01 3.91
CA ASP A 107 15.27 8.22 5.31
C ASP A 107 14.14 7.26 5.72
N PHE A 108 13.11 7.14 4.89
CA PHE A 108 11.99 6.24 5.15
C PHE A 108 12.44 4.78 5.24
N ALA A 109 13.32 4.36 4.33
CA ALA A 109 13.89 3.01 4.35
C ALA A 109 14.62 2.73 5.66
N HIS A 110 15.45 3.67 6.13
CA HIS A 110 16.17 3.52 7.40
C HIS A 110 15.19 3.37 8.57
N ARG A 111 14.14 4.16 8.60
CA ARG A 111 13.15 4.13 9.69
C ARG A 111 12.34 2.83 9.70
N ILE A 112 11.95 2.33 8.53
CA ILE A 112 11.22 1.05 8.40
C ILE A 112 12.15 -0.13 8.70
N ASN A 113 13.39 -0.10 8.20
CA ASN A 113 14.36 -1.15 8.47
C ASN A 113 14.70 -1.26 9.97
N ALA A 114 14.66 -0.15 10.69
CA ALA A 114 14.87 -0.14 12.14
C ALA A 114 13.80 -0.94 12.90
N LEU A 115 12.65 -1.20 12.27
CA LEU A 115 11.57 -2.02 12.80
C LEU A 115 11.71 -3.50 12.40
N GLU A 116 12.84 -3.87 11.82
CA GLU A 116 13.12 -5.22 11.28
C GLU A 116 12.14 -5.58 10.14
N CYS A 117 11.74 -4.58 9.37
CA CYS A 117 10.88 -4.72 8.20
C CYS A 117 11.64 -4.30 6.93
N ALA A 118 11.24 -4.85 5.79
CA ALA A 118 11.81 -4.47 4.50
C ALA A 118 11.07 -3.25 3.93
N TYR A 119 11.79 -2.40 3.22
CA TYR A 119 11.23 -1.29 2.47
C TYR A 119 11.73 -1.33 1.04
N LEU A 120 10.81 -1.39 0.09
CA LEU A 120 11.11 -1.39 -1.34
C LEU A 120 10.61 -0.09 -1.96
N ASP A 121 11.50 0.62 -2.63
CA ASP A 121 11.17 1.76 -3.46
C ASP A 121 10.90 1.24 -4.88
N ALA A 122 9.65 1.28 -5.30
CA ALA A 122 9.21 0.68 -6.55
C ALA A 122 8.34 1.64 -7.37
N PRO A 123 8.86 2.82 -7.75
CA PRO A 123 8.09 3.75 -8.57
C PRO A 123 7.70 3.10 -9.89
N VAL A 124 6.52 3.45 -10.41
CA VAL A 124 5.96 2.80 -11.59
C VAL A 124 5.95 3.73 -12.78
N SER A 125 5.97 3.15 -13.97
CA SER A 125 5.88 3.85 -15.26
C SER A 125 4.82 3.17 -16.13
N GLY A 126 4.03 3.96 -16.85
CA GLY A 126 3.02 3.47 -17.78
C GLY A 126 1.65 4.15 -17.68
N GLY A 127 1.42 4.93 -16.63
CA GLY A 127 0.18 5.68 -16.47
C GLY A 127 -1.05 4.81 -16.14
N ALA A 128 -2.21 5.46 -16.06
CA ALA A 128 -3.45 4.81 -15.68
C ALA A 128 -3.86 3.67 -16.62
N GLY A 129 -3.62 3.81 -17.93
CA GLY A 129 -3.96 2.78 -18.89
C GLY A 129 -3.23 1.46 -18.63
N ARG A 130 -1.93 1.53 -18.36
CA ARG A 130 -1.14 0.33 -18.03
C ARG A 130 -1.41 -0.18 -16.63
N ALA A 131 -1.82 0.69 -15.71
CA ALA A 131 -2.29 0.26 -14.40
C ALA A 131 -3.54 -0.62 -14.54
N GLU A 132 -4.47 -0.22 -15.41
CA GLU A 132 -5.69 -0.99 -15.67
C GLU A 132 -5.41 -2.35 -16.31
N THR A 133 -4.46 -2.42 -17.25
CA THR A 133 -4.13 -3.66 -17.96
C THR A 133 -3.15 -4.55 -17.21
N GLY A 134 -2.57 -4.07 -16.12
CA GLY A 134 -1.56 -4.82 -15.38
C GLY A 134 -0.19 -4.83 -16.04
N GLU A 135 0.11 -3.83 -16.86
CA GLU A 135 1.34 -3.75 -17.67
C GLU A 135 2.30 -2.66 -17.21
N LEU A 136 2.18 -2.19 -15.97
CA LEU A 136 3.12 -1.22 -15.40
C LEU A 136 4.55 -1.79 -15.32
N THR A 137 5.52 -0.88 -15.52
CA THR A 137 6.93 -1.17 -15.30
C THR A 137 7.38 -0.51 -14.00
#